data_eb78dd8791409915c32f7bc96b437b1d
#
_entry.id   eb78dd8791409915c32f7bc96b437b1d
#
_cell.length_a   1.000
_cell.length_b   1.000
_cell.length_c   1.000
_cell.angle_alpha   90.00
_cell.angle_beta   90.00
_cell.angle_gamma   90.00
#
_symmetry.space_group_name_H-M   'P 1'
#
loop_
_entity.id
_entity.type
_entity.pdbx_description
1 polymer ?
#
loop_
_entity_poly.entity_id
_entity_poly.type
_entity_poly.pdbx_seq_one_letter_code
_entity_poly.pdbx_strand_id
1 'polypeptide(L)'
;MSIYNNLLNILEHLKNPNYWSYVIIKGLDITKKKAEDEPYEDVKRKLLEYLVQNVKVNEQVKGYLNTVKEALLANGFELREVRIEALYPVMVGGSETFGKLAFEVGLMFDPIFNVPYIPGSTIKGAVNAALCELMSKEKSEEEAEKLCKEIFGDKESASLVGFTDAYPIKVKENKNNYLLYSDVMTPHYSEETKDELDIKPNPIIYVTIAPGTEFKFYMFFKRSRTGKRITREIKNRIAENPQPTEELLGIVDKALLYALIKGIGAKTALGYSKFKVVEYMSIQK
;
A
#
# COMPACT_ATOMS: atom_id res chain seq x y z
N MET A 1 7.76 40.06 0.21
CA MET A 1 7.22 38.80 -0.36
C MET A 1 7.93 37.67 0.32
N SER A 2 7.21 36.74 0.96
CA SER A 2 7.87 35.63 1.68
C SER A 2 8.45 34.64 0.66
N ILE A 3 9.55 33.95 1.02
CA ILE A 3 10.13 32.84 0.26
C ILE A 3 9.05 31.84 -0.17
N TYR A 4 8.05 31.65 0.67
CA TYR A 4 6.87 30.83 0.47
C TYR A 4 6.06 31.22 -0.79
N ASN A 5 5.72 32.51 -0.98
CA ASN A 5 4.96 32.97 -2.15
C ASN A 5 5.77 32.78 -3.44
N ASN A 6 7.09 32.87 -3.37
CA ASN A 6 7.97 32.60 -4.52
C ASN A 6 7.96 31.11 -4.88
N LEU A 7 7.99 30.22 -3.89
CA LEU A 7 7.94 28.75 -4.12
C LEU A 7 6.59 28.32 -4.70
N LEU A 8 5.48 28.85 -4.21
CA LEU A 8 4.15 28.63 -4.78
C LEU A 8 4.09 29.05 -6.25
N ASN A 9 4.56 30.27 -6.53
CA ASN A 9 4.55 30.82 -7.88
C ASN A 9 5.41 29.97 -8.85
N ILE A 10 6.57 29.49 -8.40
CA ILE A 10 7.42 28.58 -9.18
C ILE A 10 6.70 27.25 -9.46
N LEU A 11 6.05 26.63 -8.46
CA LEU A 11 5.35 25.39 -8.61
C LEU A 11 4.13 25.47 -9.54
N GLU A 12 3.40 26.57 -9.49
CA GLU A 12 2.24 26.81 -10.36
C GLU A 12 2.64 27.00 -11.84
N HIS A 13 3.88 27.45 -12.10
CA HIS A 13 4.40 27.65 -13.46
C HIS A 13 5.20 26.47 -14.01
N LEU A 14 5.46 25.43 -13.21
CA LEU A 14 6.14 24.23 -13.70
C LEU A 14 5.21 23.41 -14.62
N LYS A 15 5.74 23.01 -15.79
CA LYS A 15 4.99 22.18 -16.74
C LYS A 15 4.59 20.81 -16.17
N ASN A 16 5.41 20.26 -15.26
CA ASN A 16 5.15 18.99 -14.55
C ASN A 16 5.53 19.16 -13.09
N PRO A 17 4.68 19.76 -12.24
CA PRO A 17 4.99 19.94 -10.84
C PRO A 17 5.11 18.57 -10.14
N ASN A 18 6.06 18.46 -9.24
CA ASN A 18 6.08 17.34 -8.30
C ASN A 18 4.90 17.51 -7.34
N TYR A 19 3.88 16.68 -7.49
CA TYR A 19 2.64 16.77 -6.70
C TYR A 19 2.87 16.63 -5.20
N TRP A 20 3.88 15.87 -4.78
CA TRP A 20 4.23 15.74 -3.38
C TRP A 20 4.70 17.08 -2.79
N SER A 21 5.61 17.79 -3.47
CA SER A 21 6.05 19.13 -3.07
C SER A 21 4.90 20.15 -3.11
N TYR A 22 4.06 20.08 -4.14
CA TYR A 22 2.88 20.92 -4.27
C TYR A 22 1.94 20.75 -3.08
N VAL A 23 1.65 19.50 -2.68
CA VAL A 23 0.76 19.21 -1.55
C VAL A 23 1.34 19.70 -0.22
N ILE A 24 2.65 19.54 0.01
CA ILE A 24 3.29 20.09 1.22
C ILE A 24 3.14 21.60 1.26
N ILE A 25 3.44 22.29 0.17
CA ILE A 25 3.39 23.77 0.13
C ILE A 25 1.95 24.27 0.28
N LYS A 26 0.99 23.65 -0.41
CA LYS A 26 -0.44 23.98 -0.25
C LYS A 26 -0.97 23.62 1.14
N GLY A 27 -0.50 22.52 1.74
CA GLY A 27 -0.82 22.19 3.13
C GLY A 27 -0.33 23.24 4.13
N LEU A 28 0.88 23.79 3.93
CA LEU A 28 1.38 24.90 4.72
C LEU A 28 0.56 26.20 4.53
N ASP A 29 0.09 26.46 3.31
CA ASP A 29 -0.80 27.60 3.03
C ASP A 29 -2.16 27.46 3.74
N ILE A 30 -2.73 26.26 3.71
CA ILE A 30 -3.96 25.95 4.41
C ILE A 30 -3.82 26.15 5.92
N THR A 31 -2.73 25.68 6.53
CA THR A 31 -2.50 25.83 7.97
C THR A 31 -2.33 27.30 8.37
N LYS A 32 -1.70 28.12 7.51
CA LYS A 32 -1.57 29.56 7.72
C LYS A 32 -2.93 30.27 7.62
N LYS A 33 -3.73 29.96 6.61
CA LYS A 33 -5.07 30.54 6.40
C LYS A 33 -6.05 30.18 7.53
N LYS A 34 -5.94 28.97 8.08
CA LYS A 34 -6.72 28.57 9.26
C LYS A 34 -6.51 29.51 10.47
N ALA A 35 -5.31 30.11 10.57
CA ALA A 35 -5.00 31.09 11.61
C ALA A 35 -5.52 32.50 11.29
N GLU A 36 -5.95 32.79 10.07
CA GLU A 36 -6.40 34.09 9.57
C GLU A 36 -7.91 34.17 9.29
N ASP A 37 -8.74 33.24 9.82
CA ASP A 37 -10.21 33.18 9.70
C ASP A 37 -10.80 33.07 8.28
N GLU A 38 -10.04 32.64 7.27
CA GLU A 38 -10.59 32.29 5.96
C GLU A 38 -11.27 30.89 5.97
N PRO A 39 -12.25 30.63 5.06
CA PRO A 39 -12.97 29.35 5.01
C PRO A 39 -12.04 28.21 4.60
N TYR A 40 -11.42 27.60 5.59
CA TYR A 40 -10.48 26.50 5.52
C TYR A 40 -10.98 25.31 4.70
N GLU A 41 -12.27 24.98 4.86
CA GLU A 41 -12.90 23.84 4.17
C GLU A 41 -12.96 24.01 2.65
N ASP A 42 -13.12 25.23 2.14
CA ASP A 42 -13.17 25.49 0.70
C ASP A 42 -11.78 25.33 0.03
N VAL A 43 -10.72 25.74 0.72
CA VAL A 43 -9.35 25.57 0.23
C VAL A 43 -8.97 24.10 0.23
N LYS A 44 -9.35 23.37 1.29
CA LYS A 44 -9.13 21.92 1.44
C LYS A 44 -9.84 21.15 0.32
N ARG A 45 -11.10 21.47 0.04
CA ARG A 45 -11.87 20.85 -1.03
C ARG A 45 -11.27 21.09 -2.42
N LYS A 46 -10.87 22.32 -2.72
CA LYS A 46 -10.20 22.66 -4.00
C LYS A 46 -8.88 21.91 -4.17
N LEU A 47 -8.06 21.80 -3.11
CA LEU A 47 -6.84 21.02 -3.15
C LEU A 47 -7.12 19.54 -3.40
N LEU A 48 -8.12 18.98 -2.76
CA LEU A 48 -8.54 17.60 -2.93
C LEU A 48 -8.99 17.32 -4.38
N GLU A 49 -9.85 18.16 -4.91
CA GLU A 49 -10.30 18.07 -6.31
C GLU A 49 -9.12 18.14 -7.29
N TYR A 50 -8.18 19.05 -7.05
CA TYR A 50 -6.98 19.17 -7.86
C TYR A 50 -6.13 17.89 -7.81
N LEU A 51 -5.88 17.32 -6.63
CA LEU A 51 -5.11 16.10 -6.48
C LEU A 51 -5.77 14.91 -7.17
N VAL A 52 -7.06 14.72 -6.96
CA VAL A 52 -7.82 13.62 -7.57
C VAL A 52 -7.77 13.69 -9.09
N GLN A 53 -7.83 14.89 -9.67
CA GLN A 53 -7.81 15.07 -11.12
C GLN A 53 -6.41 14.95 -11.75
N ASN A 54 -5.35 15.19 -11.00
CA ASN A 54 -4.01 15.33 -11.55
C ASN A 54 -3.07 14.17 -11.23
N VAL A 55 -3.31 13.40 -10.17
CA VAL A 55 -2.50 12.23 -9.86
C VAL A 55 -2.99 11.03 -10.68
N LYS A 56 -2.16 10.60 -11.63
CA LYS A 56 -2.48 9.56 -12.61
C LYS A 56 -1.41 8.48 -12.65
N VAL A 57 -1.72 7.36 -13.29
CA VAL A 57 -0.74 6.29 -13.55
C VAL A 57 0.44 6.86 -14.32
N ASN A 58 1.65 6.56 -13.86
CA ASN A 58 2.89 6.94 -14.51
C ASN A 58 3.50 5.75 -15.26
N GLU A 59 3.63 5.87 -16.59
CA GLU A 59 4.18 4.80 -17.44
C GLU A 59 5.64 4.45 -17.12
N GLN A 60 6.42 5.37 -16.55
CA GLN A 60 7.81 5.10 -16.13
C GLN A 60 7.88 4.02 -15.04
N VAL A 61 6.84 3.86 -14.24
CA VAL A 61 6.73 2.81 -13.22
C VAL A 61 6.87 1.42 -13.84
N LYS A 62 6.32 1.18 -15.03
CA LYS A 62 6.45 -0.12 -15.72
C LYS A 62 7.90 -0.42 -16.09
N GLY A 63 8.63 0.57 -16.58
CA GLY A 63 10.06 0.47 -16.87
C GLY A 63 10.86 0.17 -15.61
N TYR A 64 10.63 0.92 -14.53
CA TYR A 64 11.25 0.69 -13.23
C TYR A 64 11.00 -0.74 -12.71
N LEU A 65 9.76 -1.21 -12.70
CA LEU A 65 9.42 -2.57 -12.27
C LEU A 65 10.12 -3.64 -13.10
N ASN A 66 10.27 -3.44 -14.41
CA ASN A 66 11.03 -4.36 -15.27
C ASN A 66 12.52 -4.36 -14.90
N THR A 67 13.12 -3.21 -14.67
CA THR A 67 14.51 -3.11 -14.21
C THR A 67 14.72 -3.84 -12.87
N VAL A 68 13.80 -3.66 -11.92
CA VAL A 68 13.84 -4.37 -10.64
C VAL A 68 13.76 -5.88 -10.84
N LYS A 69 12.85 -6.35 -11.70
CA LYS A 69 12.72 -7.77 -12.05
C LYS A 69 14.04 -8.34 -12.60
N GLU A 70 14.63 -7.68 -13.59
CA GLU A 70 15.87 -8.11 -14.20
C GLU A 70 17.04 -8.14 -13.20
N ALA A 71 17.14 -7.12 -12.35
CA ALA A 71 18.15 -7.06 -11.30
C ALA A 71 18.02 -8.22 -10.29
N LEU A 72 16.80 -8.54 -9.86
CA LEU A 72 16.55 -9.65 -8.95
C LEU A 72 16.91 -11.00 -9.60
N LEU A 73 16.51 -11.23 -10.86
CA LEU A 73 16.85 -12.45 -11.62
C LEU A 73 18.36 -12.57 -11.83
N ALA A 74 19.04 -11.48 -12.16
CA ALA A 74 20.49 -11.45 -12.32
C ALA A 74 21.24 -11.81 -11.03
N ASN A 75 20.69 -11.45 -9.87
CA ASN A 75 21.22 -11.80 -8.54
C ASN A 75 20.78 -13.20 -8.05
N GLY A 76 20.16 -14.01 -8.90
CA GLY A 76 19.81 -15.41 -8.62
C GLY A 76 18.58 -15.58 -7.73
N PHE A 77 17.69 -14.59 -7.67
CA PHE A 77 16.40 -14.74 -7.01
C PHE A 77 15.39 -15.43 -7.92
N GLU A 78 14.53 -16.25 -7.33
CA GLU A 78 13.27 -16.68 -7.93
C GLU A 78 12.19 -15.66 -7.59
N LEU A 79 11.27 -15.41 -8.54
CA LEU A 79 10.26 -14.39 -8.39
C LEU A 79 8.85 -14.97 -8.51
N ARG A 80 7.92 -14.37 -7.77
CA ARG A 80 6.49 -14.36 -8.09
C ARG A 80 6.13 -12.95 -8.57
N GLU A 81 5.71 -12.82 -9.81
CA GLU A 81 5.08 -11.61 -10.30
C GLU A 81 3.63 -11.61 -9.86
N VAL A 82 3.25 -10.57 -9.15
CA VAL A 82 1.92 -10.45 -8.54
C VAL A 82 1.27 -9.18 -9.04
N ARG A 83 0.06 -9.34 -9.64
CA ARG A 83 -0.82 -8.22 -9.97
C ARG A 83 -2.10 -8.36 -9.18
N ILE A 84 -2.45 -7.28 -8.51
CA ILE A 84 -3.64 -7.21 -7.64
C ILE A 84 -4.48 -5.99 -8.02
N GLU A 85 -5.76 -6.06 -7.79
CA GLU A 85 -6.71 -4.96 -8.00
C GLU A 85 -7.39 -4.62 -6.68
N ALA A 86 -7.39 -3.34 -6.34
CA ALA A 86 -8.10 -2.82 -5.17
C ALA A 86 -9.62 -2.94 -5.36
N LEU A 87 -10.27 -3.67 -4.48
CA LEU A 87 -11.74 -3.81 -4.48
C LEU A 87 -12.43 -2.59 -3.85
N TYR A 88 -11.75 -1.97 -2.91
CA TYR A 88 -12.23 -0.82 -2.12
C TYR A 88 -11.12 0.23 -2.03
N PRO A 89 -11.40 1.43 -1.49
CA PRO A 89 -10.36 2.43 -1.27
C PRO A 89 -9.18 1.87 -0.48
N VAL A 90 -7.95 2.21 -0.90
CA VAL A 90 -6.74 1.72 -0.23
C VAL A 90 -6.14 2.84 0.61
N MET A 91 -5.87 2.53 1.89
CA MET A 91 -5.28 3.45 2.84
C MET A 91 -3.97 2.86 3.40
N VAL A 92 -2.85 3.45 3.01
CA VAL A 92 -1.51 3.04 3.44
C VAL A 92 -0.70 4.29 3.80
N GLY A 93 -0.01 4.27 4.93
CA GLY A 93 0.83 5.39 5.35
C GLY A 93 0.05 6.56 5.95
N GLY A 94 -0.95 6.32 6.78
CA GLY A 94 -1.75 7.37 7.42
C GLY A 94 -0.94 8.38 8.26
N SER A 95 0.28 8.03 8.68
CA SER A 95 1.23 8.91 9.38
C SER A 95 2.21 9.65 8.46
N GLU A 96 2.20 9.36 7.17
CA GLU A 96 3.12 9.94 6.20
C GLU A 96 2.83 11.42 5.92
N THR A 97 3.85 12.13 5.41
CA THR A 97 3.78 13.57 5.20
C THR A 97 2.83 13.96 4.05
N PHE A 98 2.75 13.12 2.99
CA PHE A 98 1.87 13.42 1.86
C PHE A 98 0.41 13.47 2.32
N GLY A 99 -0.23 14.60 2.08
CA GLY A 99 -1.62 14.83 2.47
C GLY A 99 -1.84 15.21 3.94
N LYS A 100 -1.00 14.77 4.87
CA LYS A 100 -1.22 14.93 6.32
C LYS A 100 -1.38 16.38 6.77
N LEU A 101 -0.60 17.29 6.20
CA LEU A 101 -0.69 18.73 6.54
C LEU A 101 -2.02 19.35 6.12
N ALA A 102 -2.61 18.87 5.01
CA ALA A 102 -3.85 19.41 4.46
C ALA A 102 -5.08 18.62 4.93
N PHE A 103 -4.94 17.30 5.08
CA PHE A 103 -6.08 16.38 5.28
C PHE A 103 -6.04 15.62 6.60
N GLU A 104 -5.07 15.90 7.48
CA GLU A 104 -4.89 15.25 8.78
C GLU A 104 -4.50 13.75 8.69
N VAL A 105 -4.76 13.12 7.57
CA VAL A 105 -4.41 11.73 7.26
C VAL A 105 -3.48 11.70 6.07
N GLY A 106 -2.33 11.03 6.22
CA GLY A 106 -1.33 10.88 5.17
C GLY A 106 -1.61 9.71 4.23
N LEU A 107 -0.82 9.67 3.17
CA LEU A 107 -0.80 8.59 2.19
C LEU A 107 0.65 8.30 1.80
N MET A 108 1.01 7.02 1.67
CA MET A 108 2.30 6.64 1.14
C MET A 108 2.39 7.03 -0.33
N PHE A 109 3.36 7.89 -0.65
CA PHE A 109 3.46 8.53 -1.97
C PHE A 109 4.92 8.63 -2.42
N ASP A 110 5.18 8.20 -3.65
CA ASP A 110 6.51 8.28 -4.27
C ASP A 110 6.67 9.64 -4.98
N PRO A 111 7.59 10.50 -4.52
CA PRO A 111 7.79 11.83 -5.11
C PRO A 111 8.49 11.80 -6.46
N ILE A 112 9.16 10.69 -6.84
CA ILE A 112 9.86 10.57 -8.12
C ILE A 112 8.86 10.22 -9.22
N PHE A 113 7.99 9.24 -8.96
CA PHE A 113 6.97 8.82 -9.93
C PHE A 113 5.66 9.60 -9.81
N ASN A 114 5.49 10.41 -8.76
CA ASN A 114 4.24 11.13 -8.47
C ASN A 114 3.02 10.19 -8.37
N VAL A 115 3.17 9.06 -7.73
CA VAL A 115 2.10 8.07 -7.54
C VAL A 115 2.05 7.55 -6.11
N PRO A 116 0.87 7.20 -5.59
CA PRO A 116 0.77 6.46 -4.36
C PRO A 116 1.28 5.02 -4.57
N TYR A 117 1.81 4.39 -3.52
CA TYR A 117 2.29 3.01 -3.58
C TYR A 117 2.05 2.26 -2.28
N ILE A 118 2.17 0.94 -2.32
CA ILE A 118 2.12 0.10 -1.12
C ILE A 118 3.55 -0.38 -0.84
N PRO A 119 4.18 0.02 0.29
CA PRO A 119 5.53 -0.42 0.61
C PRO A 119 5.65 -1.93 0.74
N GLY A 120 6.74 -2.49 0.22
CA GLY A 120 7.06 -3.91 0.36
C GLY A 120 7.15 -4.36 1.83
N SER A 121 7.56 -3.46 2.72
CA SER A 121 7.55 -3.70 4.17
C SER A 121 6.12 -3.87 4.72
N THR A 122 5.17 -3.10 4.24
CA THR A 122 3.74 -3.22 4.61
C THR A 122 3.17 -4.55 4.12
N ILE A 123 3.48 -4.93 2.87
CA ILE A 123 3.09 -6.24 2.31
C ILE A 123 3.70 -7.36 3.14
N LYS A 124 5.02 -7.30 3.39
CA LYS A 124 5.73 -8.28 4.21
C LYS A 124 5.11 -8.46 5.60
N GLY A 125 4.79 -7.35 6.27
CA GLY A 125 4.15 -7.38 7.59
C GLY A 125 2.78 -8.05 7.58
N ALA A 126 1.94 -7.72 6.59
CA ALA A 126 0.62 -8.33 6.44
C ALA A 126 0.71 -9.84 6.12
N VAL A 127 1.65 -10.25 5.26
CA VAL A 127 1.86 -11.67 4.90
C VAL A 127 2.42 -12.44 6.09
N ASN A 128 3.32 -11.85 6.89
CA ASN A 128 3.81 -12.47 8.12
C ASN A 128 2.67 -12.72 9.11
N ALA A 129 1.84 -11.70 9.38
CA ALA A 129 0.69 -11.84 10.27
C ALA A 129 -0.29 -12.91 9.76
N ALA A 130 -0.54 -12.94 8.45
CA ALA A 130 -1.40 -13.95 7.82
C ALA A 130 -0.83 -15.37 7.95
N LEU A 131 0.49 -15.54 7.78
CA LEU A 131 1.15 -16.82 7.96
C LEU A 131 1.03 -17.31 9.41
N CYS A 132 1.33 -16.45 10.37
CA CYS A 132 1.24 -16.82 11.78
C CYS A 132 -0.18 -17.22 12.15
N GLU A 133 -1.20 -16.51 11.69
CA GLU A 133 -2.61 -16.86 11.92
C GLU A 133 -3.00 -18.21 11.29
N LEU A 134 -2.54 -18.47 10.06
CA LEU A 134 -2.81 -19.76 9.40
C LEU A 134 -2.14 -20.91 10.14
N MET A 135 -0.91 -20.71 10.60
CA MET A 135 -0.13 -21.74 11.30
C MET A 135 -0.64 -21.99 12.72
N SER A 136 -1.13 -21.00 13.44
CA SER A 136 -1.71 -21.16 14.78
C SER A 136 -2.98 -22.01 14.80
N LYS A 137 -3.62 -22.22 13.63
CA LYS A 137 -4.77 -23.14 13.49
C LYS A 137 -4.35 -24.62 13.38
N GLU A 138 -3.10 -24.85 12.97
CA GLU A 138 -2.60 -26.21 12.70
C GLU A 138 -1.53 -26.67 13.70
N LYS A 139 -0.90 -25.71 14.41
CA LYS A 139 0.24 -25.91 15.31
C LYS A 139 0.04 -25.17 16.63
N SER A 140 0.93 -25.44 17.61
CA SER A 140 1.02 -24.60 18.80
C SER A 140 1.43 -23.17 18.43
N GLU A 141 1.08 -22.22 19.27
CA GLU A 141 1.43 -20.80 19.07
C GLU A 141 2.94 -20.59 19.00
N GLU A 142 3.72 -21.27 19.83
CA GLU A 142 5.19 -21.23 19.84
C GLU A 142 5.80 -21.76 18.53
N GLU A 143 5.28 -22.88 18.01
CA GLU A 143 5.76 -23.45 16.73
C GLU A 143 5.41 -22.56 15.54
N ALA A 144 4.22 -21.94 15.55
CA ALA A 144 3.79 -20.99 14.53
C ALA A 144 4.69 -19.76 14.54
N GLU A 145 4.94 -19.16 15.70
CA GLU A 145 5.81 -17.99 15.84
C GLU A 145 7.25 -18.29 15.41
N LYS A 146 7.80 -19.44 15.79
CA LYS A 146 9.13 -19.88 15.37
C LYS A 146 9.23 -19.99 13.85
N LEU A 147 8.24 -20.62 13.20
CA LEU A 147 8.22 -20.73 11.74
C LEU A 147 8.11 -19.36 11.05
N CYS A 148 7.31 -18.43 11.60
CA CYS A 148 7.22 -17.07 11.09
C CYS A 148 8.57 -16.35 11.17
N LYS A 149 9.28 -16.45 12.29
CA LYS A 149 10.64 -15.87 12.47
C LYS A 149 11.65 -16.49 11.50
N GLU A 150 11.60 -17.80 11.30
CA GLU A 150 12.48 -18.49 10.34
C GLU A 150 12.28 -17.99 8.90
N ILE A 151 11.05 -17.67 8.50
CA ILE A 151 10.72 -17.25 7.13
C ILE A 151 10.93 -15.75 6.95
N PHE A 152 10.40 -14.94 7.85
CA PHE A 152 10.39 -13.47 7.70
C PHE A 152 11.55 -12.77 8.38
N GLY A 153 12.37 -13.53 9.12
CA GLY A 153 13.51 -13.01 9.86
C GLY A 153 13.11 -12.35 11.18
N ASP A 154 14.12 -12.11 11.99
CA ASP A 154 14.04 -11.38 13.25
C ASP A 154 15.25 -10.45 13.40
N LYS A 155 15.61 -10.06 14.63
CA LYS A 155 16.76 -9.19 14.89
C LYS A 155 18.12 -9.87 14.59
N GLU A 156 18.16 -11.20 14.59
CA GLU A 156 19.39 -12.00 14.47
C GLU A 156 19.49 -12.69 13.10
N SER A 157 18.37 -12.89 12.42
CA SER A 157 18.31 -13.63 11.16
C SER A 157 17.62 -12.83 10.03
N ALA A 158 18.23 -12.90 8.84
CA ALA A 158 17.67 -12.28 7.64
C ALA A 158 16.46 -13.05 7.12
N SER A 159 15.48 -12.32 6.57
CA SER A 159 14.32 -12.90 5.92
C SER A 159 14.68 -13.76 4.71
N LEU A 160 14.02 -14.90 4.54
CA LEU A 160 14.15 -15.76 3.37
C LEU A 160 13.32 -15.26 2.17
N VAL A 161 12.31 -14.43 2.43
CA VAL A 161 11.39 -13.88 1.43
C VAL A 161 11.40 -12.37 1.50
N GLY A 162 11.49 -11.72 0.35
CA GLY A 162 11.36 -10.28 0.21
C GLY A 162 10.18 -9.88 -0.67
N PHE A 163 9.74 -8.65 -0.52
CA PHE A 163 8.68 -8.05 -1.31
C PHE A 163 9.16 -6.70 -1.82
N THR A 164 8.96 -6.43 -3.10
CA THR A 164 9.15 -5.08 -3.63
C THR A 164 7.97 -4.21 -3.28
N ASP A 165 8.13 -2.91 -3.42
CA ASP A 165 7.01 -1.99 -3.37
C ASP A 165 6.00 -2.31 -4.48
N ALA A 166 4.71 -2.17 -4.18
CA ALA A 166 3.65 -2.35 -5.15
C ALA A 166 3.25 -0.99 -5.73
N TYR A 167 3.47 -0.84 -7.02
CA TYR A 167 3.15 0.38 -7.74
C TYR A 167 1.90 0.23 -8.60
N PRO A 168 1.09 1.30 -8.75
CA PRO A 168 -0.08 1.31 -9.61
C PRO A 168 0.35 1.28 -11.08
N ILE A 169 -0.22 0.36 -11.84
CA ILE A 169 0.04 0.19 -13.29
C ILE A 169 -1.15 0.49 -14.17
N LYS A 170 -2.36 0.51 -13.58
CA LYS A 170 -3.62 0.75 -14.29
C LYS A 170 -4.72 1.11 -13.29
N VAL A 171 -5.76 1.80 -13.78
CA VAL A 171 -7.04 1.98 -13.06
C VAL A 171 -8.15 1.47 -13.96
N LYS A 172 -9.01 0.54 -13.50
CA LYS A 172 -10.06 -0.05 -14.34
C LYS A 172 -11.25 0.86 -14.44
N GLU A 173 -12.05 1.16 -13.75
CA GLU A 173 -13.39 1.73 -13.86
C GLU A 173 -13.43 3.25 -14.01
N ASN A 174 -12.28 3.89 -14.11
CA ASN A 174 -12.18 5.34 -14.15
C ASN A 174 -11.74 5.81 -15.55
N LYS A 175 -12.64 6.36 -16.33
CA LYS A 175 -12.36 6.89 -17.69
C LYS A 175 -11.18 7.88 -17.72
N ASN A 176 -10.87 8.50 -16.60
CA ASN A 176 -9.84 9.52 -16.47
C ASN A 176 -8.51 9.00 -15.87
N ASN A 177 -8.42 7.72 -15.51
CA ASN A 177 -7.23 7.10 -14.87
C ASN A 177 -6.78 7.77 -13.56
N TYR A 178 -7.72 8.30 -12.79
CA TYR A 178 -7.40 8.94 -11.51
C TYR A 178 -7.01 7.90 -10.46
N LEU A 179 -5.84 8.07 -9.85
CA LEU A 179 -5.33 7.18 -8.81
C LEU A 179 -5.83 7.51 -7.41
N LEU A 180 -6.29 8.73 -7.20
CA LEU A 180 -6.76 9.18 -5.89
C LEU A 180 -8.27 9.25 -5.83
N TYR A 181 -8.76 8.99 -4.63
CA TYR A 181 -10.18 9.03 -4.28
C TYR A 181 -10.35 9.82 -2.98
N SER A 182 -11.33 10.71 -2.96
CA SER A 182 -11.69 11.47 -1.76
C SER A 182 -12.59 10.64 -0.86
N ASP A 183 -12.32 10.67 0.42
CA ASP A 183 -13.12 9.98 1.41
C ASP A 183 -13.31 10.82 2.67
N VAL A 184 -14.31 10.49 3.47
CA VAL A 184 -14.69 11.23 4.66
C VAL A 184 -14.77 10.28 5.84
N MET A 185 -14.17 10.67 6.94
CA MET A 185 -14.29 9.99 8.22
C MET A 185 -14.95 10.92 9.24
N THR A 186 -15.96 10.43 9.92
CA THR A 186 -16.61 11.11 11.03
C THR A 186 -16.25 10.41 12.34
N PRO A 187 -15.21 10.85 13.07
CA PRO A 187 -14.92 10.30 14.38
C PRO A 187 -16.04 10.69 15.35
N HIS A 188 -16.55 9.69 16.07
CA HIS A 188 -17.62 9.84 17.08
C HIS A 188 -17.08 9.95 18.51
N TYR A 189 -15.77 10.17 18.69
CA TYR A 189 -15.17 10.27 20.02
C TYR A 189 -14.71 11.70 20.29
N SER A 190 -15.18 12.26 21.41
CA SER A 190 -14.55 13.40 22.06
C SER A 190 -14.09 12.98 23.47
N GLU A 191 -12.95 13.48 23.91
CA GLU A 191 -12.42 13.20 25.25
C GLU A 191 -13.32 13.77 26.37
N GLU A 192 -14.23 14.68 26.04
CA GLU A 192 -15.02 15.44 26.99
C GLU A 192 -16.46 14.94 27.20
N THR A 193 -16.99 14.08 26.32
CA THR A 193 -18.38 13.62 26.40
C THR A 193 -18.48 12.11 26.50
N LYS A 194 -19.24 11.63 27.51
CA LYS A 194 -19.51 10.21 27.75
C LYS A 194 -20.65 9.63 26.92
N ASP A 195 -21.41 10.48 26.21
CA ASP A 195 -22.59 10.05 25.45
C ASP A 195 -22.42 10.32 23.97
N GLU A 196 -22.52 9.28 23.15
CA GLU A 196 -22.34 9.36 21.68
C GLU A 196 -23.41 10.25 21.00
N LEU A 197 -24.55 10.47 21.66
CA LEU A 197 -25.67 11.27 21.16
C LEU A 197 -25.41 12.79 21.21
N ASP A 198 -24.48 13.24 22.05
CA ASP A 198 -24.19 14.67 22.27
C ASP A 198 -23.02 15.18 21.41
N ILE A 199 -22.35 14.30 20.65
CA ILE A 199 -21.18 14.65 19.85
C ILE A 199 -21.60 15.13 18.47
N LYS A 200 -21.32 16.39 18.14
CA LYS A 200 -21.39 16.87 16.75
C LYS A 200 -20.23 16.25 15.96
N PRO A 201 -20.50 15.37 14.97
CA PRO A 201 -19.45 14.76 14.17
C PRO A 201 -18.69 15.85 13.40
N ASN A 202 -17.36 15.89 13.57
CA ASN A 202 -16.50 16.74 12.77
C ASN A 202 -15.95 15.91 11.61
N PRO A 203 -16.45 16.08 10.36
CA PRO A 203 -16.01 15.27 9.23
C PRO A 203 -14.56 15.60 8.86
N ILE A 204 -13.70 14.58 8.85
CA ILE A 204 -12.32 14.66 8.37
C ILE A 204 -12.30 14.18 6.93
N ILE A 205 -12.01 15.09 5.99
CA ILE A 205 -11.82 14.75 4.59
C ILE A 205 -10.37 14.32 4.39
N TYR A 206 -10.15 13.22 3.68
CA TYR A 206 -8.82 12.70 3.40
C TYR A 206 -8.74 12.02 2.04
N VAL A 207 -7.51 11.67 1.63
CA VAL A 207 -7.22 11.06 0.33
C VAL A 207 -6.89 9.59 0.51
N THR A 208 -7.43 8.74 -0.35
CA THR A 208 -7.11 7.32 -0.46
C THR A 208 -6.74 6.97 -1.90
N ILE A 209 -6.23 5.76 -2.13
CA ILE A 209 -6.05 5.26 -3.49
C ILE A 209 -7.39 4.72 -3.98
N ALA A 210 -7.71 5.04 -5.23
CA ALA A 210 -9.01 4.71 -5.83
C ALA A 210 -9.25 3.20 -5.95
N PRO A 211 -10.50 2.74 -5.72
CA PRO A 211 -10.92 1.39 -6.10
C PRO A 211 -10.64 1.12 -7.59
N GLY A 212 -10.46 -0.14 -7.97
CA GLY A 212 -10.14 -0.53 -9.34
C GLY A 212 -8.68 -0.25 -9.74
N THR A 213 -7.84 0.29 -8.84
CA THR A 213 -6.41 0.45 -9.08
C THR A 213 -5.74 -0.92 -9.10
N GLU A 214 -5.08 -1.24 -10.22
CA GLU A 214 -4.24 -2.42 -10.34
C GLU A 214 -2.81 -2.06 -9.93
N PHE A 215 -2.27 -2.84 -8.99
CA PHE A 215 -0.88 -2.76 -8.55
C PHE A 215 -0.09 -3.95 -9.04
N LYS A 216 1.21 -3.73 -9.25
CA LYS A 216 2.18 -4.78 -9.58
C LYS A 216 3.36 -4.72 -8.61
N PHE A 217 3.80 -5.89 -8.15
CA PHE A 217 4.98 -6.08 -7.32
C PHE A 217 5.57 -7.48 -7.50
N TYR A 218 6.75 -7.71 -6.91
CA TYR A 218 7.40 -9.00 -6.91
C TYR A 218 7.59 -9.49 -5.47
N MET A 219 7.25 -10.75 -5.24
CA MET A 219 7.73 -11.53 -4.12
C MET A 219 8.96 -12.29 -4.61
N PHE A 220 10.06 -12.25 -3.87
CA PHE A 220 11.33 -12.84 -4.28
C PHE A 220 11.99 -13.62 -3.15
N PHE A 221 12.70 -14.68 -3.51
CA PHE A 221 13.43 -15.53 -2.58
C PHE A 221 14.65 -16.12 -3.26
N LYS A 222 15.72 -16.39 -2.48
CA LYS A 222 16.92 -17.00 -3.02
C LYS A 222 16.70 -18.49 -3.28
N ARG A 223 17.23 -18.94 -4.40
CA ARG A 223 17.34 -20.36 -4.76
C ARG A 223 18.40 -21.05 -3.89
N SER A 224 18.16 -21.14 -2.57
CA SER A 224 19.05 -21.84 -1.64
C SER A 224 18.44 -23.19 -1.26
N ARG A 225 19.27 -24.09 -0.67
CA ARG A 225 18.77 -25.36 -0.08
C ARG A 225 17.60 -25.09 0.89
N THR A 226 17.59 -23.95 1.55
CA THR A 226 16.53 -23.50 2.48
C THR A 226 15.25 -23.13 1.74
N GLY A 227 15.32 -22.42 0.60
CA GLY A 227 14.15 -22.10 -0.24
C GLY A 227 13.48 -23.37 -0.80
N LYS A 228 14.27 -24.38 -1.20
CA LYS A 228 13.74 -25.72 -1.56
C LYS A 228 13.10 -26.45 -0.37
N ARG A 229 13.58 -26.21 0.84
CA ARG A 229 13.05 -26.82 2.07
C ARG A 229 11.68 -26.24 2.43
N ILE A 230 11.53 -24.92 2.34
CA ILE A 230 10.26 -24.21 2.56
C ILE A 230 9.24 -24.63 1.48
N THR A 231 9.61 -24.65 0.21
CA THR A 231 8.72 -25.12 -0.86
C THR A 231 8.47 -26.63 -0.82
N ARG A 232 9.41 -27.48 -0.38
CA ARG A 232 9.22 -28.95 -0.31
C ARG A 232 8.44 -29.41 0.89
N GLU A 233 8.70 -28.91 2.09
CA GLU A 233 7.90 -29.29 3.29
C GLU A 233 6.44 -28.86 3.12
N ILE A 234 6.20 -27.83 2.37
CA ILE A 234 4.89 -27.29 2.09
C ILE A 234 4.15 -28.10 1.02
N LYS A 235 4.84 -28.55 -0.04
CA LYS A 235 4.27 -29.48 -1.02
C LYS A 235 3.74 -30.74 -0.35
N ASN A 236 4.45 -31.30 0.62
CA ASN A 236 4.08 -32.55 1.26
C ASN A 236 2.93 -32.43 2.31
N ARG A 237 2.70 -31.22 2.86
CA ARG A 237 1.65 -31.01 3.88
C ARG A 237 0.32 -30.44 3.34
N ILE A 238 0.33 -29.95 2.12
CA ILE A 238 -0.84 -29.30 1.51
C ILE A 238 -1.55 -30.22 0.53
N ALA A 239 -0.93 -31.31 0.12
CA ALA A 239 -1.42 -32.24 -0.90
C ALA A 239 -2.12 -33.46 -0.30
N GLU A 240 -3.29 -33.30 0.33
CA GLU A 240 -4.21 -34.43 0.46
C GLU A 240 -5.15 -34.59 -0.75
N ASN A 241 -5.30 -33.57 -1.62
CA ASN A 241 -5.96 -33.67 -2.93
C ASN A 241 -5.56 -32.49 -3.84
N PRO A 242 -4.45 -32.57 -4.60
CA PRO A 242 -3.99 -31.45 -5.40
C PRO A 242 -4.78 -31.34 -6.71
N GLN A 243 -5.44 -30.20 -6.91
CA GLN A 243 -5.67 -29.70 -8.26
C GLN A 243 -4.30 -29.23 -8.84
N PRO A 244 -4.00 -29.40 -10.14
CA PRO A 244 -2.69 -29.11 -10.73
C PRO A 244 -2.13 -27.71 -10.48
N THR A 245 -2.99 -26.75 -10.19
CA THR A 245 -2.64 -25.36 -9.83
C THR A 245 -2.19 -25.20 -8.38
N GLU A 246 -2.50 -26.12 -7.48
CA GLU A 246 -2.12 -26.03 -6.06
C GLU A 246 -0.71 -26.56 -5.78
N GLU A 247 -0.15 -27.40 -6.65
CA GLU A 247 1.21 -27.94 -6.50
C GLU A 247 2.31 -26.87 -6.54
N LEU A 248 2.02 -25.70 -7.10
CA LEU A 248 2.95 -24.57 -7.24
C LEU A 248 2.88 -23.58 -6.07
N LEU A 249 1.86 -23.67 -5.22
CA LEU A 249 1.66 -22.72 -4.13
C LEU A 249 2.35 -23.19 -2.84
N GLY A 250 3.37 -22.46 -2.43
CA GLY A 250 4.00 -22.61 -1.12
C GLY A 250 3.19 -21.95 0.00
N ILE A 251 3.64 -22.13 1.25
CA ILE A 251 2.95 -21.57 2.42
C ILE A 251 2.90 -20.04 2.38
N VAL A 252 3.99 -19.42 1.89
CA VAL A 252 4.07 -17.96 1.76
C VAL A 252 3.13 -17.47 0.67
N ASP A 253 2.98 -18.22 -0.44
CA ASP A 253 2.01 -17.90 -1.49
C ASP A 253 0.58 -17.90 -0.92
N LYS A 254 0.23 -18.92 -0.12
CA LYS A 254 -1.08 -18.97 0.56
C LYS A 254 -1.27 -17.86 1.57
N ALA A 255 -0.25 -17.55 2.35
CA ALA A 255 -0.29 -16.44 3.30
C ALA A 255 -0.47 -15.10 2.59
N LEU A 256 0.18 -14.89 1.43
CA LEU A 256 0.01 -13.70 0.61
C LEU A 256 -1.44 -13.59 0.11
N LEU A 257 -1.99 -14.65 -0.48
CA LEU A 257 -3.37 -14.66 -0.95
C LEU A 257 -4.37 -14.38 0.18
N TYR A 258 -4.13 -14.95 1.35
CA TYR A 258 -4.94 -14.71 2.53
C TYR A 258 -4.84 -13.26 3.02
N ALA A 259 -3.63 -12.69 3.07
CA ALA A 259 -3.40 -11.30 3.43
C ALA A 259 -4.12 -10.32 2.47
N LEU A 260 -4.11 -10.59 1.17
CA LEU A 260 -4.79 -9.77 0.15
C LEU A 260 -6.31 -9.72 0.37
N ILE A 261 -6.91 -10.86 0.74
CA ILE A 261 -8.35 -10.93 1.03
C ILE A 261 -8.68 -10.23 2.34
N LYS A 262 -7.85 -10.39 3.37
CA LYS A 262 -8.02 -9.71 4.66
C LYS A 262 -7.81 -8.21 4.58
N GLY A 263 -6.90 -7.79 3.71
CA GLY A 263 -6.53 -6.40 3.47
C GLY A 263 -5.09 -6.09 3.90
N ILE A 264 -4.42 -5.26 3.09
CA ILE A 264 -3.03 -4.80 3.31
C ILE A 264 -3.05 -3.28 3.45
N GLY A 265 -2.93 -2.79 4.68
CA GLY A 265 -2.96 -1.36 4.99
C GLY A 265 -3.78 -1.04 6.22
N ALA A 266 -4.38 0.15 6.26
CA ALA A 266 -5.20 0.60 7.37
C ALA A 266 -6.70 0.37 7.10
N LYS A 267 -7.50 0.40 8.18
CA LYS A 267 -8.98 0.28 8.17
C LYS A 267 -9.51 -1.00 7.49
N THR A 268 -8.75 -2.08 7.49
CA THR A 268 -9.13 -3.36 6.86
C THR A 268 -10.40 -3.98 7.47
N ALA A 269 -10.65 -3.75 8.77
CA ALA A 269 -11.86 -4.17 9.44
C ALA A 269 -13.12 -3.44 8.92
N LEU A 270 -12.95 -2.21 8.39
CA LEU A 270 -14.02 -1.43 7.76
C LEU A 270 -14.15 -1.69 6.24
N GLY A 271 -13.42 -2.68 5.72
CA GLY A 271 -13.47 -3.07 4.31
C GLY A 271 -12.40 -2.44 3.42
N TYR A 272 -11.63 -1.46 3.89
CA TYR A 272 -10.55 -0.84 3.12
C TYR A 272 -9.42 -1.79 2.80
N SER A 273 -8.64 -1.44 1.77
CA SER A 273 -7.36 -2.09 1.42
C SER A 273 -7.48 -3.59 1.15
N LYS A 274 -8.63 -4.05 0.66
CA LYS A 274 -8.84 -5.43 0.22
C LYS A 274 -8.61 -5.55 -1.27
N PHE A 275 -8.01 -6.67 -1.67
CA PHE A 275 -7.56 -6.88 -3.04
C PHE A 275 -8.03 -8.21 -3.59
N LYS A 276 -8.23 -8.27 -4.91
CA LYS A 276 -8.30 -9.51 -5.66
C LYS A 276 -7.03 -9.71 -6.49
N VAL A 277 -6.64 -10.94 -6.68
CA VAL A 277 -5.53 -11.28 -7.57
C VAL A 277 -6.01 -11.21 -9.01
N VAL A 278 -5.26 -10.47 -9.85
CA VAL A 278 -5.48 -10.37 -11.29
C VAL A 278 -4.56 -11.34 -12.02
N GLU A 279 -3.31 -11.45 -11.54
CA GLU A 279 -2.30 -12.33 -12.11
C GLU A 279 -1.30 -12.76 -11.04
N TYR A 280 -0.91 -14.01 -11.11
CA TYR A 280 0.07 -14.61 -10.21
C TYR A 280 0.94 -15.59 -10.99
N MET A 281 2.20 -15.22 -11.23
CA MET A 281 3.11 -15.99 -12.08
C MET A 281 4.43 -16.28 -11.40
N SER A 282 4.94 -17.50 -11.59
CA SER A 282 6.31 -17.86 -11.24
C SER A 282 7.24 -17.47 -12.36
N ILE A 283 8.25 -16.68 -12.07
CA ILE A 283 9.32 -16.33 -13.01
C ILE A 283 10.60 -17.02 -12.55
N GLN A 284 11.13 -17.88 -13.40
CA GLN A 284 12.41 -18.56 -13.22
C GLN A 284 13.29 -18.22 -14.42
N LYS A 285 14.60 -18.16 -14.17
CA LYS A 285 15.60 -17.93 -15.23
C LYS A 285 15.91 -19.23 -15.97
#